data_c62a560a0806092e305f1e072183e3cb
#
_entry.id   c62a560a0806092e305f1e072183e3cb
#
_cell.length_a   1.000
_cell.length_b   1.000
_cell.length_c   1.000
_cell.angle_alpha   90.00
_cell.angle_beta   90.00
_cell.angle_gamma   90.00
#
_symmetry.space_group_name_H-M   'P 1'
#
loop_
_entity.id
_entity.type
_entity.pdbx_description
1 polymer ?
#
loop_
_entity_poly.entity_id
_entity_poly.type
_entity_poly.pdbx_seq_one_letter_code
_entity_poly.pdbx_strand_id
1 'polypeptide(L)'
;MKTWLNLLLALTLACSLGCAKKVVKSWASAGGSRADATVEVGYTYNPGLEIPETSEAQGRKVAEEKCRFWGYSEAEPFGMVKRTCQQMAYDPFVGPHCVEMLVVQQYQCLGTGDDTRQLDVMPKKPIKR
;
A
#
# COMPACT_ATOMS: atom_id res chain seq x y z
N MET A 1 28.98 -28.30 38.29
CA MET A 1 28.56 -28.59 36.89
C MET A 1 27.06 -28.42 36.66
N LYS A 2 26.18 -28.83 37.57
CA LYS A 2 24.70 -28.66 37.38
C LYS A 2 24.22 -27.22 37.34
N THR A 3 24.81 -26.31 38.08
CA THR A 3 24.44 -24.90 38.14
C THR A 3 24.79 -24.13 36.85
N TRP A 4 25.90 -24.46 36.21
CA TRP A 4 26.31 -23.84 34.95
C TRP A 4 25.44 -24.29 33.76
N LEU A 5 25.00 -25.54 33.76
CA LEU A 5 24.10 -26.09 32.76
C LEU A 5 22.73 -25.41 32.81
N ASN A 6 22.21 -25.13 34.01
CA ASN A 6 20.94 -24.41 34.19
C ASN A 6 21.04 -22.92 33.77
N LEU A 7 22.20 -22.29 33.98
CA LEU A 7 22.42 -20.91 33.58
C LEU A 7 22.47 -20.79 32.05
N LEU A 8 23.14 -21.73 31.36
CA LEU A 8 23.18 -21.79 29.89
C LEU A 8 21.81 -22.08 29.30
N LEU A 9 21.02 -22.96 29.91
CA LEU A 9 19.66 -23.27 29.47
C LEU A 9 18.72 -22.06 29.61
N ALA A 10 18.85 -21.28 30.70
CA ALA A 10 18.08 -20.08 30.92
C ALA A 10 18.44 -18.96 29.91
N LEU A 11 19.72 -18.85 29.55
CA LEU A 11 20.18 -17.85 28.59
C LEU A 11 19.71 -18.15 27.17
N THR A 12 19.61 -19.42 26.78
CA THR A 12 19.09 -19.80 25.46
C THR A 12 17.59 -19.59 25.33
N LEU A 13 16.84 -19.70 26.43
CA LEU A 13 15.39 -19.45 26.44
C LEU A 13 15.04 -17.93 26.31
N ALA A 14 15.92 -17.06 26.79
CA ALA A 14 15.73 -15.61 26.72
C ALA A 14 15.91 -15.04 25.32
N CYS A 15 16.63 -15.70 24.41
CA CYS A 15 16.84 -15.26 23.05
C CYS A 15 15.64 -15.48 22.10
N SER A 16 14.60 -16.21 22.54
CA SER A 16 13.45 -16.54 21.69
C SER A 16 12.32 -15.49 21.69
N LEU A 17 12.46 -14.38 22.41
CA LEU A 17 11.39 -13.38 22.60
C LEU A 17 11.43 -12.21 21.61
N GLY A 18 12.32 -12.20 20.62
CA GLY A 18 12.53 -11.13 19.67
C GLY A 18 12.00 -11.40 18.24
N CYS A 19 11.01 -12.27 18.05
CA CYS A 19 10.48 -12.53 16.71
C CYS A 19 9.51 -11.44 16.27
N ALA A 20 9.79 -10.78 15.13
CA ALA A 20 8.84 -9.90 14.47
C ALA A 20 7.55 -10.67 14.17
N LYS A 21 6.40 -10.06 14.49
CA LYS A 21 5.09 -10.69 14.34
C LYS A 21 4.55 -10.49 12.91
N LYS A 22 4.04 -11.53 12.29
CA LYS A 22 3.25 -11.42 11.07
C LYS A 22 1.94 -10.69 11.34
N VAL A 23 1.68 -9.64 10.57
CA VAL A 23 0.49 -8.79 10.72
C VAL A 23 -0.15 -8.58 9.37
N VAL A 24 -1.45 -8.90 9.27
CA VAL A 24 -2.23 -8.62 8.07
C VAL A 24 -2.47 -7.12 7.98
N LYS A 25 -2.06 -6.51 6.87
CA LYS A 25 -2.28 -5.10 6.57
C LYS A 25 -3.22 -4.97 5.36
N SER A 26 -4.14 -4.02 5.45
CA SER A 26 -5.05 -3.71 4.36
C SER A 26 -4.57 -2.46 3.62
N TRP A 27 -4.61 -2.50 2.31
CA TRP A 27 -4.38 -1.34 1.48
C TRP A 27 -5.51 -0.33 1.66
N ALA A 28 -5.15 0.94 1.73
CA ALA A 28 -6.09 2.06 1.79
C ALA A 28 -5.70 3.12 0.76
N SER A 29 -6.64 3.99 0.40
CA SER A 29 -6.33 5.12 -0.48
C SER A 29 -5.34 6.05 0.21
N ALA A 30 -4.17 6.24 -0.39
CA ALA A 30 -3.10 7.09 0.13
C ALA A 30 -2.97 8.42 -0.62
N GLY A 31 -3.49 8.50 -1.85
CA GLY A 31 -3.40 9.69 -2.67
C GLY A 31 -3.82 9.45 -4.12
N GLY A 32 -3.32 10.30 -4.99
CA GLY A 32 -3.51 10.20 -6.43
C GLY A 32 -3.78 11.55 -7.09
N SER A 33 -3.72 11.56 -8.42
CA SER A 33 -4.00 12.73 -9.26
C SER A 33 -5.04 12.35 -10.30
N ARG A 34 -6.20 13.01 -10.24
CA ARG A 34 -7.25 12.82 -11.25
C ARG A 34 -6.80 13.32 -12.63
N ALA A 35 -5.98 14.38 -12.66
CA ALA A 35 -5.46 14.94 -13.91
C ALA A 35 -4.52 13.96 -14.63
N ASP A 36 -3.77 13.18 -13.87
CA ASP A 36 -2.82 12.18 -14.40
C ASP A 36 -3.44 10.79 -14.46
N ALA A 37 -4.70 10.64 -14.04
CA ALA A 37 -5.40 9.37 -13.92
C ALA A 37 -4.62 8.34 -13.08
N THR A 38 -3.96 8.79 -12.00
CA THR A 38 -3.17 7.95 -11.12
C THR A 38 -3.76 7.90 -9.73
N VAL A 39 -3.81 6.70 -9.13
CA VAL A 39 -4.25 6.45 -7.76
C VAL A 39 -3.10 5.86 -6.97
N GLU A 40 -2.94 6.30 -5.73
CA GLU A 40 -2.00 5.72 -4.79
C GLU A 40 -2.76 4.98 -3.70
N VAL A 41 -2.37 3.72 -3.46
CA VAL A 41 -2.81 2.94 -2.33
C VAL A 41 -1.62 2.60 -1.45
N GLY A 42 -1.82 2.55 -0.14
CA GLY A 42 -0.72 2.33 0.78
C GLY A 42 -1.17 1.72 2.10
N TYR A 43 -0.19 1.30 2.88
CA TYR A 43 -0.35 0.86 4.27
C TYR A 43 0.89 1.24 5.08
N THR A 44 0.76 1.30 6.40
CA THR A 44 1.87 1.53 7.32
C THR A 44 2.15 0.29 8.16
N TYR A 45 3.41 0.10 8.55
CA TYR A 45 3.82 -0.95 9.47
C TYR A 45 5.09 -0.55 10.22
N ASN A 46 5.36 -1.21 11.35
CA ASN A 46 6.60 -1.03 12.10
C ASN A 46 7.65 -2.06 11.65
N PRO A 47 8.73 -1.64 10.94
CA PRO A 47 9.69 -2.58 10.36
C PRO A 47 10.52 -3.36 11.41
N GLY A 48 10.58 -2.87 12.66
CA GLY A 48 11.26 -3.56 13.76
C GLY A 48 10.42 -4.63 14.45
N LEU A 49 9.09 -4.56 14.34
CA LEU A 49 8.16 -5.39 15.11
C LEU A 49 7.20 -6.21 14.24
N GLU A 50 6.96 -5.79 13.00
CA GLU A 50 5.94 -6.36 12.13
C GLU A 50 6.53 -6.87 10.82
N ILE A 51 6.03 -8.02 10.37
CA ILE A 51 6.19 -8.53 9.01
C ILE A 51 4.81 -8.39 8.34
N PRO A 52 4.63 -7.41 7.44
CA PRO A 52 3.33 -7.18 6.84
C PRO A 52 2.99 -8.27 5.83
N GLU A 53 1.78 -8.83 5.95
CA GLU A 53 1.15 -9.67 4.94
C GLU A 53 0.01 -8.88 4.29
N THR A 54 0.02 -8.75 2.97
CA THR A 54 -0.95 -7.96 2.21
C THR A 54 -1.53 -8.77 1.06
N SER A 55 -2.72 -8.37 0.61
CA SER A 55 -3.36 -8.92 -0.57
C SER A 55 -3.28 -7.91 -1.73
N GLU A 56 -2.59 -8.26 -2.80
CA GLU A 56 -2.54 -7.43 -4.02
C GLU A 56 -3.92 -7.25 -4.64
N ALA A 57 -4.75 -8.28 -4.59
CA ALA A 57 -6.13 -8.21 -5.09
C ALA A 57 -6.97 -7.18 -4.32
N GLN A 58 -6.76 -7.07 -3.00
CA GLN A 58 -7.43 -6.08 -2.17
C GLN A 58 -6.92 -4.66 -2.51
N GLY A 59 -5.61 -4.49 -2.71
CA GLY A 59 -5.02 -3.21 -3.12
C GLY A 59 -5.54 -2.75 -4.49
N ARG A 60 -5.61 -3.65 -5.47
CA ARG A 60 -6.20 -3.36 -6.79
C ARG A 60 -7.66 -2.94 -6.68
N LYS A 61 -8.46 -3.65 -5.86
CA LYS A 61 -9.86 -3.31 -5.66
C LYS A 61 -10.05 -1.89 -5.11
N VAL A 62 -9.24 -1.49 -4.13
CA VAL A 62 -9.26 -0.11 -3.59
C VAL A 62 -8.91 0.91 -4.68
N ALA A 63 -7.91 0.63 -5.51
CA ALA A 63 -7.53 1.49 -6.63
C ALA A 63 -8.65 1.58 -7.68
N GLU A 64 -9.26 0.46 -8.05
CA GLU A 64 -10.39 0.42 -9.00
C GLU A 64 -11.60 1.22 -8.51
N GLU A 65 -11.95 1.11 -7.24
CA GLU A 65 -13.04 1.90 -6.64
C GLU A 65 -12.78 3.40 -6.77
N LYS A 66 -11.54 3.83 -6.54
CA LYS A 66 -11.14 5.22 -6.71
C LYS A 66 -11.15 5.66 -8.18
N CYS A 67 -10.64 4.82 -9.08
CA CYS A 67 -10.67 5.07 -10.52
C CYS A 67 -12.11 5.20 -11.05
N ARG A 68 -13.02 4.32 -10.62
CA ARG A 68 -14.45 4.38 -10.98
C ARG A 68 -15.12 5.66 -10.49
N PHE A 69 -14.77 6.13 -9.32
CA PHE A 69 -15.26 7.43 -8.81
C PHE A 69 -14.85 8.60 -9.73
N TRP A 70 -13.74 8.47 -10.45
CA TRP A 70 -13.28 9.45 -11.43
C TRP A 70 -13.79 9.21 -12.85
N GLY A 71 -14.54 8.12 -13.10
CA GLY A 71 -15.12 7.77 -14.38
C GLY A 71 -14.28 6.81 -15.23
N TYR A 72 -13.29 6.14 -14.62
CA TYR A 72 -12.51 5.09 -15.28
C TYR A 72 -13.10 3.70 -14.98
N SER A 73 -12.77 2.70 -15.80
CA SER A 73 -13.28 1.33 -15.63
C SER A 73 -12.36 0.41 -14.87
N GLU A 74 -11.06 0.61 -14.97
CA GLU A 74 -10.02 -0.30 -14.51
C GLU A 74 -8.87 0.43 -13.81
N ALA A 75 -8.09 -0.33 -13.02
CA ALA A 75 -6.84 0.13 -12.44
C ALA A 75 -5.76 -0.92 -12.62
N GLU A 76 -4.60 -0.53 -13.14
CA GLU A 76 -3.43 -1.39 -13.27
C GLU A 76 -2.27 -0.87 -12.43
N PRO A 77 -1.50 -1.77 -11.78
CA PRO A 77 -0.33 -1.34 -11.03
C PRO A 77 0.69 -0.67 -11.94
N PHE A 78 1.15 0.49 -11.54
CA PHE A 78 2.10 1.30 -12.28
C PHE A 78 3.35 1.59 -11.44
N GLY A 79 4.52 1.38 -12.02
CA GLY A 79 5.79 1.63 -11.34
C GLY A 79 6.09 0.63 -10.22
N MET A 80 7.12 0.97 -9.43
CA MET A 80 7.56 0.14 -8.30
C MET A 80 6.91 0.58 -7.00
N VAL A 81 6.76 -0.37 -6.07
CA VAL A 81 6.36 -0.09 -4.70
C VAL A 81 7.38 0.83 -4.04
N LYS A 82 6.93 1.97 -3.53
CA LYS A 82 7.74 2.92 -2.78
C LYS A 82 7.63 2.65 -1.29
N ARG A 83 8.76 2.72 -0.58
CA ARG A 83 8.83 2.63 0.87
C ARG A 83 9.48 3.89 1.42
N THR A 84 8.79 4.54 2.34
CA THR A 84 9.24 5.80 2.93
C THR A 84 9.06 5.73 4.45
N CYS A 85 10.12 6.05 5.20
CA CYS A 85 10.00 6.17 6.65
C CYS A 85 9.19 7.41 7.00
N GLN A 86 8.07 7.22 7.70
CA GLN A 86 7.20 8.31 8.17
C GLN A 86 7.65 8.80 9.55
N GLN A 87 8.11 7.88 10.39
CA GLN A 87 8.52 8.22 11.74
C GLN A 87 9.82 7.53 12.12
N MET A 88 10.78 8.36 12.56
CA MET A 88 12.06 7.91 13.11
C MET A 88 12.01 7.94 14.63
N ALA A 89 12.61 6.95 15.28
CA ALA A 89 12.91 6.96 16.71
C ALA A 89 14.42 6.84 16.94
N TYR A 90 14.87 7.22 18.12
CA TYR A 90 16.25 7.07 18.54
C TYR A 90 16.31 6.10 19.73
N ASP A 91 17.13 5.08 19.61
CA ASP A 91 17.45 4.16 20.69
C ASP A 91 18.93 4.32 21.06
N PRO A 92 19.30 4.37 22.35
CA PRO A 92 20.69 4.55 22.78
C PRO A 92 21.66 3.45 22.32
N PHE A 93 21.15 2.23 22.08
CA PHE A 93 21.96 1.06 21.70
C PHE A 93 21.98 0.82 20.18
N VAL A 94 20.88 1.12 19.49
CA VAL A 94 20.72 0.85 18.05
C VAL A 94 20.92 2.13 17.23
N GLY A 95 20.71 3.29 17.81
CA GLY A 95 20.74 4.58 17.13
C GLY A 95 19.40 4.94 16.46
N PRO A 96 19.41 5.84 15.47
CA PRO A 96 18.20 6.24 14.75
C PRO A 96 17.68 5.08 13.90
N HIS A 97 16.39 4.77 14.03
CA HIS A 97 15.73 3.71 13.27
C HIS A 97 14.29 4.10 12.93
N CYS A 98 13.76 3.49 11.87
CA CYS A 98 12.39 3.73 11.43
C CYS A 98 11.41 2.91 12.26
N VAL A 99 10.42 3.57 12.85
CA VAL A 99 9.35 2.93 13.63
C VAL A 99 8.02 2.88 12.90
N GLU A 100 7.85 3.70 11.86
CA GLU A 100 6.68 3.67 10.99
C GLU A 100 7.10 3.81 9.53
N MET A 101 6.91 2.74 8.76
CA MET A 101 7.20 2.67 7.33
C MET A 101 5.89 2.77 6.55
N LEU A 102 5.80 3.73 5.64
CA LEU A 102 4.73 3.80 4.64
C LEU A 102 5.15 3.04 3.39
N VAL A 103 4.29 2.16 2.93
CA VAL A 103 4.41 1.45 1.65
C VAL A 103 3.32 1.95 0.72
N VAL A 104 3.69 2.40 -0.48
CA VAL A 104 2.77 2.94 -1.48
C VAL A 104 2.97 2.22 -2.81
N GLN A 105 1.87 1.78 -3.41
CA GLN A 105 1.79 1.32 -4.78
C GLN A 105 0.94 2.29 -5.59
N GLN A 106 1.46 2.73 -6.74
CA GLN A 106 0.71 3.53 -7.71
C GLN A 106 -0.04 2.63 -8.69
N TYR A 107 -1.23 3.07 -9.07
CA TYR A 107 -2.07 2.47 -10.10
C TYR A 107 -2.42 3.51 -11.14
N GLN A 108 -2.41 3.10 -12.41
CA GLN A 108 -2.93 3.87 -13.52
C GLN A 108 -4.40 3.52 -13.73
N CYS A 109 -5.26 4.52 -13.74
CA CYS A 109 -6.66 4.35 -14.13
C CYS A 109 -6.76 4.22 -15.64
N LEU A 110 -7.47 3.21 -16.11
CA LEU A 110 -7.62 2.88 -17.52
C LEU A 110 -9.09 2.76 -17.92
N GLY A 111 -9.34 2.90 -19.22
CA GLY A 111 -10.67 2.86 -19.78
C GLY A 111 -11.52 4.07 -19.40
N THR A 112 -12.46 4.42 -20.24
CA THR A 112 -13.50 5.41 -19.93
C THR A 112 -14.75 4.65 -19.51
N GLY A 113 -15.25 4.88 -18.31
CA GLY A 113 -16.56 4.44 -17.91
C GLY A 113 -17.58 5.15 -18.80
N ASP A 114 -18.15 4.38 -19.74
CA ASP A 114 -19.27 4.81 -20.55
C ASP A 114 -18.97 5.79 -21.71
N ASP A 115 -18.31 5.27 -22.75
CA ASP A 115 -18.19 5.93 -24.05
C ASP A 115 -19.54 5.97 -24.82
N THR A 116 -20.59 5.34 -24.27
CA THR A 116 -21.91 5.27 -24.91
C THR A 116 -22.78 6.49 -24.69
N ARG A 117 -22.50 7.36 -23.72
CA ARG A 117 -23.32 8.55 -23.48
C ARG A 117 -22.96 9.80 -24.25
N GLN A 118 -21.80 9.85 -24.90
CA GLN A 118 -21.32 11.05 -25.57
C GLN A 118 -21.63 11.11 -27.07
N LEU A 119 -22.09 10.01 -27.67
CA LEU A 119 -22.43 9.98 -29.12
C LEU A 119 -23.86 10.47 -29.43
N ASP A 120 -24.74 10.54 -28.41
CA ASP A 120 -26.14 10.94 -28.63
C ASP A 120 -26.45 12.42 -28.46
N VAL A 121 -25.45 13.28 -28.17
CA VAL A 121 -25.65 14.72 -27.94
C VAL A 121 -25.02 15.62 -29.00
N MET A 122 -24.67 15.10 -30.18
CA MET A 122 -24.38 15.98 -31.30
C MET A 122 -25.69 16.32 -32.04
N PRO A 123 -26.20 17.57 -31.96
CA PRO A 123 -27.33 17.96 -32.77
C PRO A 123 -26.92 17.91 -34.25
N LYS A 124 -27.58 17.03 -35.00
CA LYS A 124 -27.47 16.99 -36.47
C LYS A 124 -27.81 18.37 -37.02
N LYS A 125 -26.77 19.13 -37.41
CA LYS A 125 -26.94 20.39 -38.08
C LYS A 125 -27.63 20.14 -39.44
N PRO A 126 -28.82 20.73 -39.71
CA PRO A 126 -29.47 20.50 -41.01
C PRO A 126 -28.65 21.15 -42.11
N ILE A 127 -28.30 20.37 -43.12
CA ILE A 127 -27.68 20.82 -44.35
C ILE A 127 -28.78 21.53 -45.12
N LYS A 128 -28.73 22.87 -45.21
CA LYS A 128 -29.54 23.63 -46.18
C LYS A 128 -28.95 23.42 -47.55
N ARG A 129 -29.76 22.88 -48.46
CA ARG A 129 -29.55 22.93 -49.90
C ARG A 129 -29.97 24.31 -50.42
#